data_ac17cda05a836850322618d79062e0fb
#
_entry.id   ac17cda05a836850322618d79062e0fb
#
_cell.length_a   1.000
_cell.length_b   1.000
_cell.length_c   1.000
_cell.angle_alpha   90.00
_cell.angle_beta   90.00
_cell.angle_gamma   90.00
#
_symmetry.space_group_name_H-M   'P 1'
#
loop_
_entity.id
_entity.type
_entity.pdbx_description
1 polymer ?
#
loop_
_entity_poly.entity_id
_entity_poly.type
_entity_poly.pdbx_seq_one_letter_code
_entity_poly.pdbx_strand_id
1 'polypeptide(L)'
;MTVGEQIAPFLNELTAAISRKNTFYGNRISPTIMGMFQTETRQDGAGLLVPYWVGVTQRGRGPRRSTKDSGLRKTIYKWMEKHGLFKSNTAQGKVNEARFMAMYINKYGNKQFRTKRYIDIYDTERKITIKKIDNQFNLMIGKITEDVI
;
A
#
# COMPACT_ATOMS: atom_id res chain seq x y z
N MET A 1 -24.13 8.39 -18.78
CA MET A 1 -23.10 8.24 -17.70
C MET A 1 -23.05 6.79 -17.29
N THR A 2 -21.91 6.15 -17.41
CA THR A 2 -21.73 4.74 -17.03
C THR A 2 -21.61 4.59 -15.51
N VAL A 3 -21.79 3.39 -14.98
CA VAL A 3 -21.57 3.10 -13.55
C VAL A 3 -20.13 3.44 -13.15
N GLY A 4 -19.17 3.14 -13.99
CA GLY A 4 -17.78 3.47 -13.75
C GLY A 4 -17.51 4.97 -13.63
N GLU A 5 -18.11 5.79 -14.46
CA GLU A 5 -18.00 7.26 -14.41
C GLU A 5 -18.61 7.84 -13.13
N GLN A 6 -19.64 7.21 -12.58
CA GLN A 6 -20.25 7.61 -11.31
C GLN A 6 -19.38 7.26 -10.09
N ILE A 7 -18.64 6.15 -10.17
CA ILE A 7 -17.77 5.68 -9.07
C ILE A 7 -16.41 6.37 -9.08
N ALA A 8 -15.88 6.72 -10.25
CA ALA A 8 -14.53 7.27 -10.41
C ALA A 8 -14.21 8.46 -9.48
N PRO A 9 -15.11 9.46 -9.26
CA PRO A 9 -14.85 10.55 -8.35
C PRO A 9 -14.52 10.09 -6.91
N PHE A 10 -15.23 9.07 -6.41
CA PHE A 10 -15.00 8.52 -5.06
C PHE A 10 -13.63 7.85 -4.95
N LEU A 11 -13.16 7.20 -6.02
CA LEU A 11 -11.82 6.59 -6.05
C LEU A 11 -10.71 7.63 -6.12
N ASN A 12 -10.95 8.76 -6.80
CA ASN A 12 -10.02 9.88 -6.81
C ASN A 12 -9.94 10.55 -5.43
N GLU A 13 -11.09 10.72 -4.74
CA GLU A 13 -11.11 11.18 -3.33
C GLU A 13 -10.36 10.22 -2.42
N LEU A 14 -10.51 8.91 -2.61
CA LEU A 14 -9.79 7.88 -1.86
C LEU A 14 -8.28 8.02 -2.04
N THR A 15 -7.81 8.20 -3.28
CA THR A 15 -6.39 8.40 -3.55
C THR A 15 -5.84 9.64 -2.86
N ALA A 16 -6.58 10.74 -2.88
CA ALA A 16 -6.21 11.97 -2.19
C ALA A 16 -6.19 11.79 -0.66
N ALA A 17 -7.15 11.05 -0.09
CA ALA A 17 -7.19 10.75 1.34
C ALA A 17 -6.01 9.87 1.78
N ILE A 18 -5.67 8.85 0.98
CA ILE A 18 -4.50 8.00 1.21
C ILE A 18 -3.21 8.84 1.18
N SER A 19 -3.09 9.76 0.22
CA SER A 19 -1.92 10.65 0.11
C SER A 19 -1.75 11.53 1.34
N ARG A 20 -2.83 12.17 1.82
CA ARG A 20 -2.81 12.97 3.06
C ARG A 20 -2.40 12.14 4.27
N LYS A 21 -2.98 10.95 4.41
CA LYS A 21 -2.69 10.04 5.52
C LYS A 21 -1.25 9.52 5.46
N ASN A 22 -0.74 9.25 4.26
CA ASN A 22 0.65 8.87 4.05
C ASN A 22 1.61 9.97 4.50
N THR A 23 1.31 11.23 4.18
CA THR A 23 2.10 12.39 4.64
C THR A 23 2.07 12.51 6.16
N PHE A 24 0.90 12.33 6.78
CA PHE A 24 0.76 12.33 8.24
C PHE A 24 1.65 11.26 8.91
N TYR A 25 1.78 10.08 8.32
CA TYR A 25 2.66 9.02 8.82
C TYR A 25 4.13 9.15 8.38
N GLY A 26 4.54 10.29 7.84
CA GLY A 26 5.93 10.56 7.43
C GLY A 26 6.32 9.89 6.13
N ASN A 27 5.43 9.89 5.13
CA ASN A 27 5.66 9.37 3.78
C ASN A 27 6.16 7.91 3.78
N ARG A 28 5.43 7.03 4.43
CA ARG A 28 5.72 5.58 4.47
C ARG A 28 5.65 4.94 3.09
N ILE A 29 4.77 5.45 2.22
CA ILE A 29 4.72 5.12 0.80
C ILE A 29 5.46 6.23 0.05
N SER A 30 6.43 5.86 -0.77
CA SER A 30 7.19 6.87 -1.53
C SER A 30 6.28 7.61 -2.53
N PRO A 31 6.59 8.88 -2.88
CA PRO A 31 5.84 9.62 -3.89
C PRO A 31 5.77 8.89 -5.23
N THR A 32 6.82 8.16 -5.61
CA THR A 32 6.84 7.34 -6.83
C THR A 32 5.78 6.24 -6.79
N ILE A 33 5.63 5.55 -5.65
CA ILE A 33 4.62 4.51 -5.48
C ILE A 33 3.23 5.12 -5.40
N MET A 34 3.07 6.28 -4.75
CA MET A 34 1.79 7.01 -4.75
C MET A 34 1.35 7.40 -6.16
N GLY A 35 2.29 7.78 -7.04
CA GLY A 35 2.02 8.08 -8.44
C GLY A 35 1.60 6.86 -9.30
N MET A 36 1.76 5.64 -8.76
CA MET A 36 1.31 4.41 -9.43
C MET A 36 -0.15 4.04 -9.09
N PHE A 37 -0.83 4.80 -8.25
CA PHE A 37 -2.25 4.60 -7.97
C PHE A 37 -3.05 5.06 -9.19
N GLN A 38 -3.85 4.17 -9.76
CA GLN A 38 -4.60 4.45 -10.98
C GLN A 38 -6.07 4.08 -10.80
N THR A 39 -6.95 4.99 -11.16
CA THR A 39 -8.38 4.70 -11.26
C THR A 39 -8.67 4.12 -12.64
N GLU A 40 -9.19 2.91 -12.68
CA GLU A 40 -9.64 2.23 -13.89
C GLU A 40 -11.17 2.28 -13.95
N THR A 41 -11.71 2.83 -15.03
CA THR A 41 -13.16 2.94 -15.26
C THR A 41 -13.60 1.94 -16.32
N ARG A 42 -14.73 1.26 -16.06
CA ARG A 42 -15.40 0.32 -16.97
C ARG A 42 -16.87 0.70 -17.09
N GLN A 43 -17.59 0.10 -18.00
CA GLN A 43 -19.04 0.36 -18.15
C GLN A 43 -19.83 -0.02 -16.90
N ASP A 44 -19.48 -1.11 -16.28
CA ASP A 44 -20.16 -1.75 -15.15
C ASP A 44 -19.53 -1.44 -13.79
N GLY A 45 -18.46 -0.66 -13.75
CA GLY A 45 -17.79 -0.35 -12.50
C GLY A 45 -16.52 0.48 -12.64
N ALA A 46 -15.86 0.70 -11.52
CA ALA A 46 -14.54 1.29 -11.47
C ALA A 46 -13.69 0.62 -10.39
N GLY A 47 -12.37 0.66 -10.55
CA GLY A 47 -11.42 0.09 -9.60
C GLY A 47 -10.26 1.05 -9.34
N LEU A 48 -9.69 0.99 -8.14
CA LEU A 48 -8.43 1.63 -7.82
C LEU A 48 -7.34 0.57 -7.82
N LEU A 49 -6.43 0.67 -8.80
CA LEU A 49 -5.24 -0.15 -8.86
C LEU A 49 -4.22 0.40 -7.87
N VAL A 50 -3.88 -0.41 -6.89
CA VAL A 50 -2.95 -0.06 -5.82
C VAL A 50 -1.79 -1.04 -5.83
N PRO A 51 -0.53 -0.55 -5.87
CA PRO A 51 0.62 -1.43 -5.78
C PRO A 51 0.58 -2.29 -4.52
N TYR A 52 0.92 -3.57 -4.63
CA TYR A 52 0.87 -4.51 -3.50
C TYR A 52 1.75 -4.09 -2.29
N TRP A 53 2.74 -3.24 -2.54
CA TRP A 53 3.61 -2.66 -1.51
C TRP A 53 2.85 -1.88 -0.43
N VAL A 54 1.66 -1.35 -0.74
CA VAL A 54 0.84 -0.64 0.24
C VAL A 54 0.46 -1.57 1.40
N GLY A 55 0.03 -2.79 1.10
CA GLY A 55 -0.25 -3.79 2.13
C GLY A 55 0.99 -4.16 2.97
N VAL A 56 2.16 -4.26 2.32
CA VAL A 56 3.43 -4.49 3.01
C VAL A 56 3.79 -3.32 3.92
N THR A 57 3.55 -2.09 3.48
CA THR A 57 3.81 -0.89 4.30
C THR A 57 2.93 -0.83 5.53
N GLN A 58 1.68 -1.24 5.41
CA GLN A 58 0.74 -1.24 6.54
C GLN A 58 1.03 -2.33 7.57
N ARG A 59 1.31 -3.55 7.11
CA ARG A 59 1.40 -4.75 7.96
C ARG A 59 2.82 -5.19 8.24
N GLY A 60 3.77 -4.64 7.51
CA GLY A 60 5.12 -5.14 7.46
C GLY A 60 5.29 -6.35 6.53
N ARG A 61 6.54 -6.70 6.27
CA ARG A 61 6.88 -7.84 5.44
C ARG A 61 6.96 -9.10 6.28
N GLY A 62 6.09 -10.07 5.99
CA GLY A 62 6.11 -11.39 6.61
C GLY A 62 7.30 -12.26 6.16
N PRO A 63 7.48 -13.43 6.79
CA PRO A 63 8.48 -14.42 6.40
C PRO A 63 8.19 -14.94 4.99
N ARG A 64 9.25 -15.40 4.32
CA ARG A 64 9.16 -15.94 2.99
C ARG A 64 9.23 -17.46 3.01
N ARG A 65 8.42 -18.13 2.21
CA ARG A 65 8.45 -19.60 2.08
C ARG A 65 9.67 -20.10 1.29
N SER A 66 10.25 -19.26 0.41
CA SER A 66 11.41 -19.62 -0.41
C SER A 66 12.67 -18.97 0.12
N THR A 67 13.75 -19.75 0.25
CA THR A 67 15.08 -19.29 0.65
C THR A 67 15.88 -18.66 -0.49
N LYS A 68 15.37 -18.67 -1.74
CA LYS A 68 16.05 -18.07 -2.88
C LYS A 68 16.24 -16.56 -2.67
N ASP A 69 17.43 -16.07 -2.95
CA ASP A 69 17.76 -14.64 -2.89
C ASP A 69 16.85 -13.86 -3.86
N SER A 70 16.00 -13.03 -3.32
CA SER A 70 14.98 -12.27 -4.05
C SER A 70 15.39 -10.84 -4.34
N GLY A 71 16.68 -10.54 -4.31
CA GLY A 71 17.17 -9.16 -4.39
C GLY A 71 17.01 -8.36 -3.09
N LEU A 72 16.42 -8.93 -2.04
CA LEU A 72 16.26 -8.25 -0.75
C LEU A 72 17.61 -7.80 -0.19
N ARG A 73 18.67 -8.60 -0.35
CA ARG A 73 20.02 -8.23 0.09
C ARG A 73 20.49 -6.91 -0.51
N LYS A 74 20.27 -6.72 -1.83
CA LYS A 74 20.66 -5.48 -2.52
C LYS A 74 19.86 -4.28 -1.97
N THR A 75 18.57 -4.47 -1.72
CA THR A 75 17.69 -3.44 -1.16
C THR A 75 18.10 -3.09 0.28
N ILE A 76 18.40 -4.09 1.11
CA ILE A 76 18.86 -3.89 2.49
C ILE A 76 20.23 -3.20 2.49
N TYR A 77 21.16 -3.60 1.62
CA TYR A 77 22.45 -2.95 1.51
C TYR A 77 22.32 -1.44 1.23
N LYS A 78 21.57 -1.10 0.18
CA LYS A 78 21.32 0.32 -0.17
C LYS A 78 20.63 1.09 0.95
N TRP A 79 19.70 0.46 1.62
CA TRP A 79 18.99 1.07 2.76
C TRP A 79 19.95 1.30 3.93
N MET A 80 20.76 0.30 4.32
CA MET A 80 21.76 0.43 5.39
C MET A 80 22.82 1.49 5.06
N GLU A 81 23.27 1.55 3.81
CA GLU A 81 24.23 2.53 3.33
C GLU A 81 23.65 3.96 3.44
N LYS A 82 22.43 4.17 2.94
CA LYS A 82 21.74 5.46 3.01
C LYS A 82 21.56 5.98 4.44
N HIS A 83 21.38 5.08 5.39
CA HIS A 83 21.11 5.43 6.80
C HIS A 83 22.33 5.27 7.72
N GLY A 84 23.51 4.95 7.17
CA GLY A 84 24.75 4.82 7.96
C GLY A 84 24.69 3.72 9.01
N LEU A 85 24.01 2.60 8.72
CA LEU A 85 23.72 1.54 9.71
C LEU A 85 24.75 0.40 9.73
N PHE A 86 25.75 0.44 8.87
CA PHE A 86 26.81 -0.57 8.88
C PHE A 86 27.73 -0.39 10.08
N LYS A 87 28.04 -1.51 10.74
CA LYS A 87 29.04 -1.59 11.80
C LYS A 87 30.43 -1.83 11.25
N SER A 88 30.51 -2.57 10.14
CA SER A 88 31.76 -2.87 9.47
C SER A 88 32.23 -1.74 8.56
N ASN A 89 33.53 -1.47 8.58
CA ASN A 89 34.16 -0.49 7.69
C ASN A 89 34.64 -1.10 6.37
N THR A 90 34.69 -2.45 6.26
CA THR A 90 35.14 -3.14 5.07
C THR A 90 33.98 -3.42 4.10
N ALA A 91 34.24 -3.39 2.80
CA ALA A 91 33.25 -3.68 1.78
C ALA A 91 32.63 -5.08 1.97
N GLN A 92 33.46 -6.10 2.23
CA GLN A 92 32.99 -7.46 2.47
C GLN A 92 32.16 -7.58 3.75
N GLY A 93 32.54 -6.87 4.83
CA GLY A 93 31.79 -6.83 6.08
C GLY A 93 30.39 -6.23 5.87
N LYS A 94 30.26 -5.12 5.14
CA LYS A 94 28.98 -4.51 4.79
C LYS A 94 28.07 -5.45 4.00
N VAL A 95 28.63 -6.19 3.03
CA VAL A 95 27.89 -7.19 2.25
C VAL A 95 27.37 -8.32 3.16
N ASN A 96 28.19 -8.79 4.09
CA ASN A 96 27.83 -9.83 5.05
C ASN A 96 26.73 -9.38 6.01
N GLU A 97 26.81 -8.16 6.53
CA GLU A 97 25.76 -7.58 7.39
C GLU A 97 24.44 -7.49 6.66
N ALA A 98 24.43 -6.98 5.43
CA ALA A 98 23.22 -6.87 4.61
C ALA A 98 22.64 -8.27 4.28
N ARG A 99 23.50 -9.25 4.01
CA ARG A 99 23.10 -10.65 3.78
C ARG A 99 22.44 -11.23 5.02
N PHE A 100 23.07 -11.08 6.19
CA PHE A 100 22.53 -11.58 7.46
C PHE A 100 21.16 -10.96 7.78
N MET A 101 21.02 -9.65 7.63
CA MET A 101 19.75 -8.94 7.83
C MET A 101 18.67 -9.44 6.85
N ALA A 102 19.02 -9.63 5.58
CA ALA A 102 18.10 -10.15 4.58
C ALA A 102 17.64 -11.59 4.89
N MET A 103 18.56 -12.46 5.32
CA MET A 103 18.23 -13.82 5.76
C MET A 103 17.29 -13.80 6.98
N TYR A 104 17.56 -12.96 7.96
CA TYR A 104 16.73 -12.81 9.15
C TYR A 104 15.31 -12.34 8.80
N ILE A 105 15.18 -11.31 7.95
CA ILE A 105 13.88 -10.82 7.48
C ILE A 105 13.14 -11.89 6.67
N ASN A 106 13.83 -12.64 5.82
CA ASN A 106 13.22 -13.74 5.06
C ASN A 106 12.70 -14.86 5.99
N LYS A 107 13.39 -15.13 7.08
CA LYS A 107 13.01 -16.19 8.02
C LYS A 107 11.88 -15.78 8.98
N TYR A 108 11.92 -14.57 9.50
CA TYR A 108 11.06 -14.14 10.60
C TYR A 108 10.12 -12.99 10.26
N GLY A 109 10.26 -12.38 9.09
CA GLY A 109 9.63 -11.11 8.76
C GLY A 109 10.40 -9.90 9.32
N ASN A 110 10.00 -8.70 8.89
CA ASN A 110 10.59 -7.47 9.42
C ASN A 110 10.06 -7.15 10.84
N LYS A 111 10.66 -6.15 11.51
CA LYS A 111 10.28 -5.74 12.87
C LYS A 111 8.80 -5.40 12.97
N GLN A 112 8.25 -4.66 12.01
CA GLN A 112 6.84 -4.25 12.00
C GLN A 112 5.91 -5.47 11.96
N PHE A 113 6.18 -6.45 11.11
CA PHE A 113 5.42 -7.70 11.02
C PHE A 113 5.48 -8.50 12.33
N ARG A 114 6.68 -8.68 12.90
CA ARG A 114 6.89 -9.45 14.13
C ARG A 114 6.22 -8.82 15.35
N THR A 115 6.19 -7.50 15.42
CA THR A 115 5.54 -6.76 16.51
C THR A 115 4.05 -6.55 16.27
N LYS A 116 3.51 -7.07 15.15
CA LYS A 116 2.11 -6.88 14.73
C LYS A 116 1.71 -5.40 14.69
N ARG A 117 2.65 -4.50 14.45
CA ARG A 117 2.41 -3.07 14.36
C ARG A 117 1.74 -2.77 13.03
N TYR A 118 0.47 -2.45 13.09
CA TYR A 118 -0.32 -2.03 11.94
C TYR A 118 -0.29 -0.51 11.79
N ILE A 119 -0.08 -0.04 10.56
CA ILE A 119 -0.15 1.38 10.20
C ILE A 119 -1.26 1.52 9.18
N ASP A 120 -2.40 2.04 9.61
CA ASP A 120 -3.56 2.20 8.75
C ASP A 120 -3.41 3.42 7.84
N ILE A 121 -2.93 3.19 6.63
CA ILE A 121 -2.85 4.22 5.58
C ILE A 121 -4.05 4.12 4.62
N TYR A 122 -4.57 2.91 4.40
CA TYR A 122 -5.50 2.61 3.32
C TYR A 122 -6.84 2.04 3.77
N ASP A 123 -6.86 1.13 4.74
CA ASP A 123 -8.05 0.31 5.01
C ASP A 123 -9.24 1.11 5.56
N THR A 124 -9.02 2.09 6.43
CA THR A 124 -10.10 2.95 6.94
C THR A 124 -10.66 3.83 5.83
N GLU A 125 -9.81 4.45 5.02
CA GLU A 125 -10.24 5.31 3.91
C GLU A 125 -11.02 4.51 2.86
N ARG A 126 -10.58 3.29 2.56
CA ARG A 126 -11.29 2.37 1.68
C ARG A 126 -12.70 2.06 2.20
N LYS A 127 -12.84 1.76 3.49
CA LYS A 127 -14.16 1.46 4.10
C LYS A 127 -15.10 2.66 4.03
N ILE A 128 -14.59 3.87 4.29
CA ILE A 128 -15.36 5.11 4.19
C ILE A 128 -15.83 5.33 2.74
N THR A 129 -14.94 5.13 1.77
CA THR A 129 -15.26 5.29 0.35
C THR A 129 -16.31 4.29 -0.12
N ILE A 130 -16.21 3.02 0.27
CA ILE A 130 -17.21 2.00 -0.07
C ILE A 130 -18.59 2.42 0.47
N LYS A 131 -18.69 2.87 1.72
CA LYS A 131 -19.96 3.35 2.28
C LYS A 131 -20.53 4.56 1.53
N LYS A 132 -19.69 5.49 1.06
CA LYS A 132 -20.14 6.61 0.24
C LYS A 132 -20.74 6.12 -1.09
N ILE A 133 -20.07 5.18 -1.74
CA ILE A 133 -20.54 4.58 -2.99
C ILE A 133 -21.88 3.86 -2.77
N ASP A 134 -21.99 3.01 -1.75
CA ASP A 134 -23.22 2.30 -1.41
C ASP A 134 -24.39 3.27 -1.16
N ASN A 135 -24.15 4.34 -0.40
CA ASN A 135 -25.17 5.37 -0.14
C ASN A 135 -25.63 6.07 -1.44
N GLN A 136 -24.69 6.38 -2.34
CA GLN A 136 -25.01 7.00 -3.62
C GLN A 136 -25.89 6.07 -4.49
N PHE A 137 -25.57 4.78 -4.56
CA PHE A 137 -26.38 3.82 -5.30
C PHE A 137 -27.76 3.66 -4.69
N ASN A 138 -27.88 3.58 -3.37
CA ASN A 138 -29.19 3.50 -2.70
C ASN A 138 -30.06 4.74 -2.98
N LEU A 139 -29.49 5.92 -3.00
CA LEU A 139 -30.22 7.15 -3.36
C LEU A 139 -30.67 7.14 -4.83
N MET A 140 -29.88 6.60 -5.74
CA MET A 140 -30.25 6.48 -7.15
C MET A 140 -31.39 5.46 -7.35
N ILE A 141 -31.33 4.32 -6.67
CA ILE A 141 -32.41 3.31 -6.72
C ILE A 141 -33.70 3.89 -6.14
N GLY A 142 -33.63 4.61 -5.02
CA GLY A 142 -34.77 5.28 -4.42
C GLY A 142 -35.48 6.24 -5.38
N LYS A 143 -34.71 7.07 -6.10
CA LYS A 143 -35.25 8.00 -7.11
C LYS A 143 -35.93 7.27 -8.28
N ILE A 144 -35.33 6.18 -8.78
CA ILE A 144 -35.91 5.40 -9.88
C ILE A 144 -37.26 4.79 -9.46
N THR A 145 -37.38 4.35 -8.20
CA THR A 145 -38.63 3.79 -7.69
C THR A 145 -39.72 4.84 -7.47
N GLU A 146 -39.35 6.07 -7.11
CA GLU A 146 -40.29 7.20 -6.99
C GLU A 146 -40.82 7.67 -8.36
N ASP A 147 -39.99 7.64 -9.40
CA ASP A 147 -40.36 8.04 -10.76
C ASP A 147 -41.23 7.01 -11.52
N VAL A 148 -41.36 5.79 -10.98
CA VAL A 148 -42.13 4.67 -11.61
C VAL A 148 -43.52 4.48 -10.98
N ILE A 149 -43.83 5.15 -9.88
CA ILE A 149 -45.12 5.15 -9.20
C ILE A 149 -45.92 6.40 -9.56
#